data_8a62e2a8f13b6548d222c18162087627
#
_entry.id   8a62e2a8f13b6548d222c18162087627
#
_cell.length_a   1.000
_cell.length_b   1.000
_cell.length_c   1.000
_cell.angle_alpha   90.00
_cell.angle_beta   90.00
_cell.angle_gamma   90.00
#
_symmetry.space_group_name_H-M   'P 1'
#
loop_
_entity.id
_entity.type
_entity.pdbx_description
1 polymer ?
#
loop_
_entity_poly.entity_id
_entity_poly.type
_entity_poly.pdbx_seq_one_letter_code
_entity_poly.pdbx_strand_id
1 'polypeptide(L)'
;MSTAEVSRLPRRSGGIEVRRGDDGMELVGSHERHLVNETALALWQLCDGQTRPDEMIDAICALFDAPQERVEPDVRQVLDAFARDGLIEWVSGDRGDR
;
A
#
# COMPACT_ATOMS: atom_id res chain seq x y z
N MET A 1 9.03 -16.92 17.69
CA MET A 1 8.70 -16.80 17.40
C MET A 1 7.93 -15.92 17.04
N SER A 2 7.91 -15.26 16.67
CA SER A 2 7.23 -14.37 16.41
C SER A 2 6.57 -14.38 15.20
N THR A 3 5.81 -15.22 14.94
CA THR A 3 5.11 -15.27 13.76
C THR A 3 4.09 -14.21 13.63
N ALA A 4 3.84 -13.49 14.67
CA ALA A 4 2.85 -12.46 14.60
C ALA A 4 3.20 -11.41 13.58
N GLU A 5 4.47 -11.21 13.33
CA GLU A 5 4.81 -10.20 12.44
C GLU A 5 4.49 -10.50 11.05
N VAL A 6 4.47 -11.74 10.64
CA VAL A 6 4.20 -12.05 9.28
C VAL A 6 2.75 -12.01 8.95
N SER A 7 1.91 -11.76 9.94
CA SER A 7 0.49 -11.69 9.70
C SER A 7 -0.04 -10.30 9.51
N ARG A 8 0.81 -9.31 9.44
CA ARG A 8 0.31 -7.95 9.31
C ARG A 8 0.05 -7.60 7.87
N LEU A 9 -1.10 -7.03 7.63
CA LEU A 9 -1.54 -6.66 6.29
C LEU A 9 -1.89 -5.19 6.23
N PRO A 10 -1.56 -4.51 5.15
CA PRO A 10 -1.91 -3.10 5.04
C PRO A 10 -3.35 -2.93 4.59
N ARG A 11 -4.00 -1.96 5.18
CA ARG A 11 -5.39 -1.64 4.84
C ARG A 11 -5.51 -0.13 4.68
N ARG A 12 -6.23 0.32 3.68
CA ARG A 12 -6.42 1.75 3.45
C ARG A 12 -7.12 2.37 4.65
N SER A 13 -6.65 3.53 5.06
CA SER A 13 -7.29 4.27 6.12
C SER A 13 -8.61 4.83 5.60
N GLY A 14 -9.60 4.93 6.47
CA GLY A 14 -10.88 5.47 6.07
C GLY A 14 -10.78 6.96 5.82
N GLY A 15 -11.68 7.49 5.03
CA GLY A 15 -11.72 8.92 4.79
C GLY A 15 -10.71 9.46 3.80
N ILE A 16 -10.04 8.58 3.05
CA ILE A 16 -9.09 9.00 2.05
C ILE A 16 -9.73 8.87 0.68
N GLU A 17 -9.66 9.92 -0.11
CA GLU A 17 -10.20 9.91 -1.45
C GLU A 17 -9.11 9.99 -2.48
N VAL A 18 -9.30 9.36 -3.61
CA VAL A 18 -8.40 9.48 -4.74
C VAL A 18 -8.94 10.61 -5.61
N ARG A 19 -8.08 11.54 -5.96
CA ARG A 19 -8.53 12.70 -6.71
C ARG A 19 -7.50 13.09 -7.74
N ARG A 20 -7.95 13.56 -8.90
CA ARG A 20 -7.01 14.03 -9.91
C ARG A 20 -6.79 15.51 -9.69
N GLY A 21 -5.55 15.90 -9.50
CA GLY A 21 -5.20 17.30 -9.32
C GLY A 21 -4.44 17.81 -10.52
N ASP A 22 -3.97 19.04 -10.45
CA ASP A 22 -3.24 19.66 -11.54
C ASP A 22 -1.91 18.99 -11.80
N ASP A 23 -1.29 18.47 -10.77
CA ASP A 23 0.03 17.86 -10.89
C ASP A 23 -0.01 16.35 -10.92
N GLY A 24 -1.16 15.76 -10.97
CA GLY A 24 -1.27 14.30 -11.01
C GLY A 24 -2.30 13.81 -10.05
N MET A 25 -2.19 12.57 -9.68
CA MET A 25 -3.16 11.96 -8.77
C MET A 25 -2.79 12.24 -7.33
N GLU A 26 -3.79 12.36 -6.51
CA GLU A 26 -3.61 12.69 -5.11
C GLU A 26 -4.43 11.78 -4.22
N LEU A 27 -3.91 11.49 -3.05
CA LEU A 27 -4.69 10.86 -1.99
C LEU A 27 -5.03 11.97 -1.02
N VAL A 28 -6.31 12.21 -0.79
CA VAL A 28 -6.77 13.37 -0.05
C VAL A 28 -7.48 12.94 1.22
N GLY A 29 -6.97 13.39 2.34
CA GLY A 29 -7.59 13.14 3.64
C GLY A 29 -8.27 14.39 4.15
N SER A 30 -8.56 14.44 5.42
CA SER A 30 -9.28 15.55 6.01
C SER A 30 -8.49 16.83 5.97
N HIS A 31 -7.21 16.76 6.24
CA HIS A 31 -6.39 17.93 6.38
C HIS A 31 -5.17 17.97 5.49
N GLU A 32 -5.00 16.97 4.68
CA GLU A 32 -3.79 16.91 3.88
C GLU A 32 -4.02 16.18 2.60
N ARG A 33 -3.16 16.39 1.66
CA ARG A 33 -3.20 15.65 0.43
C ARG A 33 -1.81 15.28 0.03
N HIS A 34 -1.68 14.13 -0.61
CA HIS A 34 -0.40 13.57 -0.96
C HIS A 34 -0.38 13.23 -2.43
N LEU A 35 0.57 13.77 -3.15
CA LEU A 35 0.73 13.48 -4.55
C LEU A 35 1.31 12.10 -4.70
N VAL A 36 0.77 11.30 -5.58
CA VAL A 36 1.23 9.93 -5.78
C VAL A 36 1.41 9.65 -7.26
N ASN A 37 2.38 8.83 -7.59
CA ASN A 37 2.55 8.42 -8.97
C ASN A 37 1.70 7.17 -9.21
N GLU A 38 1.72 6.66 -10.43
CA GLU A 38 0.91 5.53 -10.81
C GLU A 38 1.19 4.30 -9.99
N THR A 39 2.46 4.03 -9.72
CA THR A 39 2.83 2.86 -8.96
C THR A 39 2.33 2.98 -7.51
N ALA A 40 2.51 4.14 -6.92
CA ALA A 40 2.07 4.34 -5.54
C ALA A 40 0.56 4.25 -5.45
N LEU A 41 -0.16 4.79 -6.41
CA LEU A 41 -1.61 4.71 -6.41
C LEU A 41 -2.07 3.27 -6.53
N ALA A 42 -1.47 2.50 -7.44
CA ALA A 42 -1.83 1.10 -7.60
C ALA A 42 -1.56 0.34 -6.31
N LEU A 43 -0.45 0.64 -5.67
CA LEU A 43 -0.11 -0.01 -4.43
C LEU A 43 -1.11 0.32 -3.34
N TRP A 44 -1.50 1.59 -3.24
CA TRP A 44 -2.47 1.99 -2.23
C TRP A 44 -3.80 1.27 -2.45
N GLN A 45 -4.18 1.10 -3.71
CA GLN A 45 -5.44 0.42 -4.02
C GLN A 45 -5.39 -1.07 -3.70
N LEU A 46 -4.20 -1.66 -3.64
CA LEU A 46 -4.05 -3.04 -3.25
C LEU A 46 -4.08 -3.22 -1.73
N CYS A 47 -4.05 -2.13 -0.98
CA CYS A 47 -4.08 -2.21 0.48
C CYS A 47 -5.49 -2.43 0.96
N ASP A 48 -5.94 -3.65 0.92
CA ASP A 48 -7.32 -4.02 1.25
C ASP A 48 -7.45 -4.77 2.57
N GLY A 49 -6.36 -4.89 3.29
CA GLY A 49 -6.38 -5.62 4.55
C GLY A 49 -6.35 -7.13 4.37
N GLN A 50 -6.21 -7.61 3.15
CA GLN A 50 -6.18 -9.03 2.86
C GLN A 50 -5.04 -9.44 1.96
N THR A 51 -4.35 -8.50 1.34
CA THR A 51 -3.26 -8.76 0.42
C THR A 51 -1.94 -8.54 1.14
N ARG A 52 -1.06 -9.50 1.07
CA ARG A 52 0.22 -9.38 1.74
C ARG A 52 1.20 -8.59 0.91
N PRO A 53 2.19 -7.97 1.52
CA PRO A 53 3.21 -7.23 0.77
C PRO A 53 3.89 -8.05 -0.32
N ASP A 54 4.14 -9.35 -0.08
CA ASP A 54 4.72 -10.19 -1.10
C ASP A 54 3.83 -10.26 -2.32
N GLU A 55 2.53 -10.38 -2.11
CA GLU A 55 1.56 -10.45 -3.20
C GLU A 55 1.49 -9.13 -3.95
N MET A 56 1.65 -8.04 -3.22
CA MET A 56 1.68 -6.72 -3.84
C MET A 56 2.89 -6.56 -4.72
N ILE A 57 4.03 -7.04 -4.26
CA ILE A 57 5.25 -6.97 -5.04
C ILE A 57 5.07 -7.72 -6.35
N ASP A 58 4.50 -8.91 -6.28
CA ASP A 58 4.26 -9.70 -7.49
C ASP A 58 3.31 -8.97 -8.44
N ALA A 59 2.28 -8.35 -7.89
CA ALA A 59 1.31 -7.64 -8.73
C ALA A 59 1.94 -6.43 -9.40
N ILE A 60 2.77 -5.69 -8.69
CA ILE A 60 3.42 -4.52 -9.25
C ILE A 60 4.44 -4.94 -10.32
N CYS A 61 5.15 -6.02 -10.09
CA CYS A 61 6.08 -6.52 -11.09
C CYS A 61 5.36 -6.87 -12.37
N ALA A 62 4.22 -7.50 -12.25
CA ALA A 62 3.45 -7.89 -13.43
C ALA A 62 2.85 -6.69 -14.12
N LEU A 63 2.32 -5.76 -13.35
CA LEU A 63 1.63 -4.62 -13.91
C LEU A 63 2.55 -3.67 -14.66
N PHE A 64 3.75 -3.49 -14.16
CA PHE A 64 4.70 -2.53 -14.72
C PHE A 64 5.89 -3.21 -15.41
N ASP A 65 5.84 -4.53 -15.51
CA ASP A 65 6.89 -5.29 -16.18
C ASP A 65 8.27 -4.93 -15.59
N ALA A 66 8.39 -4.99 -14.30
CA ALA A 66 9.63 -4.61 -13.62
C ALA A 66 10.15 -5.78 -12.80
N PRO A 67 11.46 -5.87 -12.61
CA PRO A 67 12.05 -6.99 -11.87
C PRO A 67 11.81 -6.87 -10.38
N GLN A 68 11.65 -8.00 -9.74
CA GLN A 68 11.33 -8.05 -8.33
C GLN A 68 12.38 -7.36 -7.47
N GLU A 69 13.64 -7.53 -7.78
CA GLU A 69 14.70 -6.96 -6.96
C GLU A 69 14.67 -5.44 -6.97
N ARG A 70 14.06 -4.85 -7.98
CA ARG A 70 13.91 -3.41 -8.01
C ARG A 70 12.62 -2.99 -7.32
N VAL A 71 11.57 -3.78 -7.49
CA VAL A 71 10.25 -3.42 -6.99
C VAL A 71 10.15 -3.61 -5.49
N GLU A 72 10.75 -4.66 -4.97
CA GLU A 72 10.56 -4.99 -3.57
C GLU A 72 10.96 -3.86 -2.62
N PRO A 73 12.16 -3.28 -2.72
CA PRO A 73 12.51 -2.21 -1.78
C PRO A 73 11.63 -0.99 -1.96
N ASP A 74 11.20 -0.72 -3.18
CA ASP A 74 10.32 0.43 -3.43
C ASP A 74 8.97 0.22 -2.79
N VAL A 75 8.40 -0.98 -2.91
CA VAL A 75 7.10 -1.27 -2.32
C VAL A 75 7.18 -1.12 -0.80
N ARG A 76 8.21 -1.66 -0.19
CA ARG A 76 8.33 -1.58 1.26
C ARG A 76 8.48 -0.14 1.72
N GLN A 77 9.23 0.64 0.99
CA GLN A 77 9.43 2.03 1.34
C GLN A 77 8.12 2.83 1.21
N VAL A 78 7.38 2.58 0.15
CA VAL A 78 6.12 3.29 -0.07
C VAL A 78 5.09 2.90 1.00
N LEU A 79 5.02 1.62 1.35
CA LEU A 79 4.08 1.18 2.39
C LEU A 79 4.44 1.81 3.73
N ASP A 80 5.72 1.91 4.06
CA ASP A 80 6.14 2.55 5.29
C ASP A 80 5.76 4.03 5.28
N ALA A 81 5.92 4.68 4.16
CA ALA A 81 5.55 6.09 4.04
C ALA A 81 4.05 6.27 4.18
N PHE A 82 3.28 5.40 3.57
CA PHE A 82 1.82 5.46 3.68
C PHE A 82 1.39 5.30 5.14
N ALA A 83 2.02 4.39 5.87
CA ALA A 83 1.67 4.17 7.27
C ALA A 83 2.04 5.39 8.09
N ARG A 84 3.21 5.96 7.85
CA ARG A 84 3.67 7.12 8.58
C ARG A 84 2.75 8.32 8.34
N ASP A 85 2.22 8.42 7.13
CA ASP A 85 1.37 9.54 6.76
C ASP A 85 -0.11 9.30 7.03
N GLY A 86 -0.43 8.18 7.64
CA GLY A 86 -1.82 7.90 8.01
C GLY A 86 -2.70 7.48 6.84
N LEU A 87 -2.10 7.06 5.74
CA LEU A 87 -2.87 6.67 4.56
C LEU A 87 -3.24 5.19 4.57
N ILE A 88 -2.53 4.40 5.35
CA ILE A 88 -2.89 3.00 5.58
C ILE A 88 -2.65 2.67 7.04
N GLU A 89 -3.19 1.54 7.47
CA GLU A 89 -2.90 1.00 8.78
C GLU A 89 -2.57 -0.47 8.61
N TRP A 90 -1.77 -0.99 9.51
CA TRP A 90 -1.40 -2.41 9.50
C TRP A 90 -2.38 -3.15 10.39
N VAL A 91 -3.01 -4.18 9.84
CA VAL A 91 -4.01 -4.93 10.59
C VAL A 91 -3.60 -6.38 10.68
N SER A 92 -4.25 -7.11 11.55
CA SER A 92 -3.94 -8.51 11.73
C SER A 92 -4.31 -9.30 10.50
N GLY A 93 -3.44 -10.17 10.11
CA GLY A 93 -3.65 -10.96 8.93
C GLY A 93 -4.18 -12.31 9.18
N ASP A 94 -5.05 -12.48 10.17
CA ASP A 94 -5.53 -13.67 10.51
C ASP A 94 -6.59 -14.22 9.65
N ARG A 95 -6.70 -13.83 8.47
CA ARG A 95 -7.74 -14.31 7.62
C ARG A 95 -7.61 -15.80 7.42
N GLY A 96 -8.64 -16.49 7.46
CA GLY A 96 -8.64 -17.87 7.22
C GLY A 96 -8.29 -18.77 8.27
N ASP A 97 -8.01 -18.27 9.39
CA ASP A 97 -7.65 -19.03 10.34
C ASP A 97 -8.61 -19.37 11.16
N ARG A 98 -9.41 -19.44 11.17
CA ARG A 98 -10.23 -19.77 11.98
C ARG A 98 -10.84 -20.43 11.89
#